data_c2df826c1d0d148e0a7f23c6d4a8ff4d
#
_entry.id   c2df826c1d0d148e0a7f23c6d4a8ff4d
#
_cell.length_a   1.000
_cell.length_b   1.000
_cell.length_c   1.000
_cell.angle_alpha   90.00
_cell.angle_beta   90.00
_cell.angle_gamma   90.00
#
_symmetry.space_group_name_H-M   'P 1'
#
loop_
_entity.id
_entity.type
_entity.pdbx_description
1 polymer ?
#
loop_
_entity_poly.entity_id
_entity_poly.type
_entity_poly.pdbx_seq_one_letter_code
_entity_poly.pdbx_strand_id
1 'polypeptide(L)'
;MLGMIFGVAAVVAMLSIGAGARQKVMALIEQMGVHNLIVEAKETVEWQAHEKIRKISPGLTLSDYRVLEADLQGLAASTPRKRFVPNKTIPKSQRDMPVVLGVRPNYQQISGLHLVEGRFFTQQEEDLGAPVCALGAAAKWNLFGSSTAMNQYVKVNEQWFRVIGIVSPQLSAQSDVAGVPSADVNNNIYVPLKASMYRLEDSYSDARDEIDGIYLSFNEAANLNEQAQIVRAVLESSHHGADDYSVIVPAELLAEQKRTEQLFNTVMVAIASISLLVGGIGIMNIMLASILERTREIGLRRAVGARQMDIIRQFVVEAIMISFVGGTIGVAFGFVISRLIAWLAGWSTVVTFSSIALAFLVSISVGLVFGIYPATKAARLDPVEAIRYE
;
A
#
# COMPACT_ATOMS: atom_id res chain seq x y z
N MET A 1 16.94 29.70 10.88
CA MET A 1 17.20 28.24 10.97
C MET A 1 15.94 27.37 11.11
N LEU A 2 14.97 27.71 11.97
CA LEU A 2 13.75 26.90 12.16
C LEU A 2 13.00 26.54 10.88
N GLY A 3 12.80 27.49 9.95
CA GLY A 3 12.13 27.22 8.67
C GLY A 3 12.83 26.17 7.80
N MET A 4 14.18 26.15 7.85
CA MET A 4 14.98 25.13 7.14
C MET A 4 14.81 23.74 7.78
N ILE A 5 14.88 23.68 9.12
CA ILE A 5 14.71 22.43 9.87
C ILE A 5 13.34 21.84 9.60
N PHE A 6 12.26 22.64 9.72
CA PHE A 6 10.91 22.17 9.42
C PHE A 6 10.68 21.82 7.96
N GLY A 7 11.26 22.60 7.02
CA GLY A 7 11.18 22.30 5.60
C GLY A 7 11.80 20.95 5.24
N VAL A 8 13.02 20.70 5.73
CA VAL A 8 13.72 19.42 5.51
C VAL A 8 13.02 18.27 6.23
N ALA A 9 12.56 18.49 7.47
CA ALA A 9 11.83 17.48 8.24
C ALA A 9 10.53 17.07 7.53
N ALA A 10 9.78 18.04 6.98
CA ALA A 10 8.57 17.77 6.22
C ALA A 10 8.87 16.93 4.97
N VAL A 11 9.92 17.25 4.22
CA VAL A 11 10.35 16.47 3.03
C VAL A 11 10.68 15.03 3.42
N VAL A 12 11.48 14.82 4.47
CA VAL A 12 11.89 13.47 4.91
C VAL A 12 10.69 12.66 5.40
N ALA A 13 9.87 13.26 6.28
CA ALA A 13 8.69 12.56 6.84
C ALA A 13 7.74 12.12 5.73
N MET A 14 7.50 12.99 4.77
CA MET A 14 6.60 12.78 3.66
C MET A 14 7.09 11.70 2.69
N LEU A 15 8.36 11.77 2.26
CA LEU A 15 8.95 10.73 1.39
C LEU A 15 8.94 9.37 2.09
N SER A 16 9.13 9.34 3.42
CA SER A 16 9.11 8.11 4.20
C SER A 16 7.71 7.51 4.33
N ILE A 17 6.68 8.33 4.50
CA ILE A 17 5.27 7.91 4.54
C ILE A 17 4.84 7.41 3.15
N GLY A 18 5.16 8.16 2.09
CA GLY A 18 4.86 7.78 0.72
C GLY A 18 5.51 6.45 0.32
N ALA A 19 6.78 6.24 0.66
CA ALA A 19 7.49 4.99 0.40
C ALA A 19 6.86 3.80 1.15
N GLY A 20 6.45 4.00 2.41
CA GLY A 20 5.79 2.97 3.21
C GLY A 20 4.40 2.61 2.68
N ALA A 21 3.59 3.60 2.31
CA ALA A 21 2.29 3.39 1.70
C ALA A 21 2.40 2.63 0.38
N ARG A 22 3.33 3.04 -0.49
CA ARG A 22 3.63 2.36 -1.75
C ARG A 22 4.01 0.90 -1.54
N GLN A 23 4.91 0.61 -0.61
CA GLN A 23 5.35 -0.76 -0.33
C GLN A 23 4.17 -1.64 0.09
N LYS A 24 3.26 -1.11 0.92
CA LYS A 24 2.07 -1.85 1.36
C LYS A 24 1.11 -2.14 0.21
N VAL A 25 0.82 -1.13 -0.64
CA VAL A 25 -0.07 -1.31 -1.79
C VAL A 25 0.53 -2.26 -2.83
N MET A 26 1.84 -2.12 -3.13
CA MET A 26 2.53 -3.04 -4.04
C MET A 26 2.45 -4.48 -3.57
N ALA A 27 2.70 -4.73 -2.28
CA ALA A 27 2.61 -6.07 -1.72
C ALA A 27 1.18 -6.66 -1.79
N LEU A 28 0.14 -5.84 -1.63
CA LEU A 28 -1.25 -6.28 -1.82
C LEU A 28 -1.55 -6.63 -3.27
N ILE A 29 -1.10 -5.81 -4.22
CA ILE A 29 -1.29 -6.07 -5.65
C ILE A 29 -0.53 -7.33 -6.08
N GLU A 30 0.70 -7.54 -5.58
CA GLU A 30 1.48 -8.75 -5.82
C GLU A 30 0.76 -10.00 -5.29
N GLN A 31 0.12 -9.93 -4.12
CA GLN A 31 -0.68 -11.05 -3.57
C GLN A 31 -1.94 -11.34 -4.40
N MET A 32 -2.58 -10.31 -4.98
CA MET A 32 -3.72 -10.51 -5.87
C MET A 32 -3.28 -11.11 -7.22
N GLY A 33 -1.99 -11.03 -7.55
CA GLY A 33 -1.43 -11.44 -8.83
C GLY A 33 -1.67 -10.39 -9.92
N VAL A 34 -0.59 -9.84 -10.47
CA VAL A 34 -0.68 -8.76 -11.48
C VAL A 34 -1.36 -9.21 -12.77
N HIS A 35 -1.29 -10.51 -13.08
CA HIS A 35 -1.91 -11.11 -14.27
C HIS A 35 -3.28 -11.74 -13.99
N ASN A 36 -3.84 -11.49 -12.82
CA ASN A 36 -5.16 -11.97 -12.46
C ASN A 36 -6.24 -10.93 -12.78
N LEU A 37 -7.43 -11.44 -13.06
CA LEU A 37 -8.68 -10.71 -13.09
C LEU A 37 -9.62 -11.36 -12.08
N ILE A 38 -10.18 -10.57 -11.18
CA ILE A 38 -10.98 -11.08 -10.09
C ILE A 38 -12.38 -10.50 -10.24
N VAL A 39 -13.37 -11.37 -10.26
CA VAL A 39 -14.79 -10.98 -10.17
C VAL A 39 -15.25 -11.31 -8.75
N GLU A 40 -15.79 -10.32 -8.05
CA GLU A 40 -16.33 -10.46 -6.70
C GLU A 40 -17.80 -10.11 -6.69
N ALA A 41 -18.61 -10.91 -6.02
CA ALA A 41 -20.00 -10.55 -5.75
C ALA A 41 -20.05 -9.38 -4.75
N LYS A 42 -20.87 -8.38 -5.02
CA LYS A 42 -21.08 -7.25 -4.11
C LYS A 42 -21.99 -7.66 -2.97
N GLU A 43 -21.50 -7.55 -1.75
CA GLU A 43 -22.33 -7.71 -0.57
C GLU A 43 -23.24 -6.48 -0.41
N THR A 44 -24.55 -6.70 -0.49
CA THR A 44 -25.53 -5.63 -0.25
C THR A 44 -25.93 -5.66 1.23
N VAL A 45 -25.56 -4.63 1.97
CA VAL A 45 -25.80 -4.52 3.42
C VAL A 45 -27.30 -4.33 3.76
N GLU A 46 -28.04 -3.69 2.82
CA GLU A 46 -29.46 -3.42 3.02
C GLU A 46 -30.33 -4.54 2.44
N TRP A 47 -31.14 -5.18 3.29
CA TRP A 47 -32.06 -6.25 2.91
C TRP A 47 -32.99 -5.87 1.73
N GLN A 48 -33.53 -4.65 1.74
CA GLN A 48 -34.44 -4.19 0.66
C GLN A 48 -33.72 -4.01 -0.68
N ALA A 49 -32.46 -3.60 -0.66
CA ALA A 49 -31.66 -3.48 -1.86
C ALA A 49 -31.28 -4.86 -2.39
N HIS A 50 -30.93 -5.79 -1.51
CA HIS A 50 -30.66 -7.18 -1.86
C HIS A 50 -31.85 -7.85 -2.54
N GLU A 51 -33.06 -7.75 -1.99
CA GLU A 51 -34.28 -8.32 -2.58
C GLU A 51 -34.61 -7.73 -3.96
N LYS A 52 -34.35 -6.42 -4.17
CA LYS A 52 -34.54 -5.78 -5.49
C LYS A 52 -33.56 -6.31 -6.53
N ILE A 53 -32.30 -6.45 -6.16
CA ILE A 53 -31.25 -6.96 -7.03
C ILE A 53 -31.56 -8.41 -7.41
N ARG A 54 -31.94 -9.24 -6.44
CA ARG A 54 -32.26 -10.67 -6.64
C ARG A 54 -33.46 -10.92 -7.55
N LYS A 55 -34.35 -9.96 -7.72
CA LYS A 55 -35.46 -10.03 -8.71
C LYS A 55 -34.98 -9.87 -10.15
N ILE A 56 -33.81 -9.25 -10.34
CA ILE A 56 -33.26 -8.93 -11.67
C ILE A 56 -32.10 -9.89 -12.03
N SER A 57 -31.25 -10.19 -11.05
CA SER A 57 -30.07 -11.03 -11.23
C SER A 57 -30.06 -12.20 -10.23
N PRO A 58 -29.67 -13.40 -10.68
CA PRO A 58 -29.50 -14.56 -9.82
C PRO A 58 -28.26 -14.45 -8.90
N GLY A 59 -27.44 -13.39 -9.04
CA GLY A 59 -26.11 -13.30 -8.46
C GLY A 59 -25.06 -14.07 -9.26
N LEU A 60 -23.81 -14.03 -8.79
CA LEU A 60 -22.72 -14.71 -9.47
C LEU A 60 -22.84 -16.22 -9.30
N THR A 61 -22.79 -16.96 -10.40
CA THR A 61 -23.08 -18.41 -10.41
C THR A 61 -21.93 -19.22 -11.00
N LEU A 62 -21.96 -20.55 -10.76
CA LEU A 62 -21.06 -21.49 -11.46
C LEU A 62 -21.31 -21.52 -12.96
N SER A 63 -22.49 -21.11 -13.44
CA SER A 63 -22.77 -20.99 -14.88
C SER A 63 -21.96 -19.86 -15.48
N ASP A 64 -21.91 -18.68 -14.83
CA ASP A 64 -21.08 -17.56 -15.26
C ASP A 64 -19.60 -17.94 -15.31
N TYR A 65 -19.13 -18.64 -14.27
CA TYR A 65 -17.77 -19.16 -14.26
C TYR A 65 -17.47 -20.05 -15.48
N ARG A 66 -18.38 -20.98 -15.84
CA ARG A 66 -18.17 -21.87 -17.00
C ARG A 66 -18.17 -21.13 -18.33
N VAL A 67 -19.04 -20.13 -18.49
CA VAL A 67 -19.07 -19.29 -19.69
C VAL A 67 -17.75 -18.52 -19.82
N LEU A 68 -17.29 -17.89 -18.75
CA LEU A 68 -16.03 -17.15 -18.74
C LEU A 68 -14.82 -18.08 -19.00
N GLU A 69 -14.80 -19.27 -18.42
CA GLU A 69 -13.73 -20.25 -18.63
C GLU A 69 -13.66 -20.72 -20.09
N ALA A 70 -14.81 -20.79 -20.79
CA ALA A 70 -14.88 -21.23 -22.20
C ALA A 70 -14.56 -20.12 -23.20
N ASP A 71 -14.96 -18.88 -22.92
CA ASP A 71 -14.89 -17.76 -23.87
C ASP A 71 -13.59 -16.97 -23.82
N LEU A 72 -12.89 -16.98 -22.65
CA LEU A 72 -11.70 -16.17 -22.46
C LEU A 72 -10.45 -16.79 -23.07
N GLN A 73 -9.74 -16.01 -23.89
CA GLN A 73 -8.48 -16.44 -24.53
C GLN A 73 -7.27 -16.11 -23.66
N GLY A 74 -6.26 -16.97 -23.67
CA GLY A 74 -5.03 -16.77 -22.92
C GLY A 74 -5.16 -17.01 -21.42
N LEU A 75 -6.25 -17.68 -20.98
CA LEU A 75 -6.45 -18.08 -19.61
C LEU A 75 -5.45 -19.20 -19.25
N ALA A 76 -4.65 -18.96 -18.22
CA ALA A 76 -3.68 -19.94 -17.70
C ALA A 76 -4.31 -20.85 -16.63
N ALA A 77 -5.13 -20.26 -15.76
CA ALA A 77 -5.86 -20.96 -14.72
C ALA A 77 -7.07 -20.16 -14.28
N SER A 78 -8.10 -20.86 -13.81
CA SER A 78 -9.32 -20.22 -13.28
C SER A 78 -9.87 -21.00 -12.09
N THR A 79 -10.53 -20.30 -11.16
CA THR A 79 -11.18 -20.94 -10.03
C THR A 79 -12.36 -20.11 -9.53
N PRO A 80 -13.52 -20.73 -9.31
CA PRO A 80 -14.59 -20.11 -8.56
C PRO A 80 -14.30 -20.18 -7.06
N ARG A 81 -14.86 -19.26 -6.29
CA ARG A 81 -14.76 -19.20 -4.83
C ARG A 81 -16.14 -19.06 -4.23
N LYS A 82 -16.43 -19.90 -3.23
CA LYS A 82 -17.60 -19.78 -2.37
C LYS A 82 -17.14 -19.36 -0.99
N ARG A 83 -17.73 -18.28 -0.47
CA ARG A 83 -17.49 -17.80 0.89
C ARG A 83 -18.63 -18.28 1.79
N PHE A 84 -18.26 -18.76 2.96
CA PHE A 84 -19.20 -19.20 3.96
C PHE A 84 -18.78 -18.68 5.34
N VAL A 85 -19.69 -18.00 6.01
CA VAL A 85 -19.46 -17.50 7.38
C VAL A 85 -20.11 -18.48 8.36
N PRO A 86 -19.33 -19.26 9.13
CA PRO A 86 -19.89 -20.22 10.03
C PRO A 86 -20.53 -19.56 11.25
N ASN A 87 -21.61 -20.13 11.74
CA ASN A 87 -22.23 -19.72 13.01
C ASN A 87 -21.47 -20.28 14.22
N LYS A 88 -20.79 -21.42 14.05
CA LYS A 88 -20.10 -22.13 15.13
C LYS A 88 -18.93 -22.93 14.62
N THR A 89 -17.83 -22.91 15.38
CA THR A 89 -16.66 -23.78 15.15
C THR A 89 -16.29 -24.56 16.41
N ILE A 90 -15.71 -25.77 16.24
CA ILE A 90 -15.08 -26.55 17.31
C ILE A 90 -13.69 -26.98 16.81
N PRO A 91 -12.59 -26.54 17.44
CA PRO A 91 -12.52 -25.71 18.65
C PRO A 91 -13.19 -24.34 18.48
N LYS A 92 -13.70 -23.78 19.58
CA LYS A 92 -14.29 -22.44 19.56
C LYS A 92 -13.21 -21.40 19.28
N SER A 93 -13.48 -20.51 18.34
CA SER A 93 -12.54 -19.41 18.04
C SER A 93 -12.33 -18.51 19.27
N GLN A 94 -11.08 -18.15 19.52
CA GLN A 94 -10.68 -17.30 20.66
C GLN A 94 -10.92 -15.81 20.42
N ARG A 95 -10.96 -15.40 19.16
CA ARG A 95 -11.19 -14.01 18.71
C ARG A 95 -12.30 -14.01 17.65
N ASP A 96 -11.92 -13.63 16.43
CA ASP A 96 -12.86 -13.54 15.32
C ASP A 96 -13.16 -14.91 14.71
N MET A 97 -14.41 -15.13 14.31
CA MET A 97 -14.81 -16.35 13.65
C MET A 97 -14.12 -16.47 12.29
N PRO A 98 -13.44 -17.59 12.00
CA PRO A 98 -12.81 -17.78 10.71
C PRO A 98 -13.84 -17.94 9.60
N VAL A 99 -13.54 -17.36 8.43
CA VAL A 99 -14.35 -17.51 7.22
C VAL A 99 -13.93 -18.78 6.48
N VAL A 100 -14.90 -19.54 5.98
CA VAL A 100 -14.63 -20.72 5.15
C VAL A 100 -14.68 -20.31 3.69
N LEU A 101 -13.62 -20.67 2.95
CA LEU A 101 -13.51 -20.45 1.52
C LEU A 101 -13.49 -21.81 0.81
N GLY A 102 -14.58 -22.10 0.09
CA GLY A 102 -14.64 -23.22 -0.84
C GLY A 102 -13.97 -22.85 -2.15
N VAL A 103 -12.88 -23.53 -2.49
CA VAL A 103 -12.07 -23.22 -3.66
C VAL A 103 -11.59 -24.49 -4.35
N ARG A 104 -11.09 -24.38 -5.60
CA ARG A 104 -10.43 -25.48 -6.29
C ARG A 104 -8.93 -25.53 -5.95
N PRO A 105 -8.22 -26.64 -6.20
CA PRO A 105 -6.79 -26.77 -5.87
C PRO A 105 -5.89 -25.71 -6.51
N ASN A 106 -6.20 -25.26 -7.73
CA ASN A 106 -5.45 -24.23 -8.45
C ASN A 106 -5.54 -22.84 -7.81
N TYR A 107 -6.49 -22.61 -6.90
CA TYR A 107 -6.57 -21.38 -6.10
C TYR A 107 -5.27 -21.10 -5.35
N GLN A 108 -4.60 -22.14 -4.84
CA GLN A 108 -3.30 -22.02 -4.18
C GLN A 108 -2.29 -21.27 -5.06
N GLN A 109 -2.20 -21.62 -6.34
CA GLN A 109 -1.27 -21.02 -7.29
C GLN A 109 -1.73 -19.61 -7.69
N ILE A 110 -3.02 -19.45 -8.03
CA ILE A 110 -3.59 -18.16 -8.47
C ILE A 110 -3.46 -17.07 -7.40
N SER A 111 -3.69 -17.43 -6.14
CA SER A 111 -3.60 -16.50 -5.00
C SER A 111 -2.24 -16.48 -4.29
N GLY A 112 -1.23 -17.15 -4.85
CA GLY A 112 0.13 -17.18 -4.29
C GLY A 112 0.20 -17.72 -2.86
N LEU A 113 -0.64 -18.70 -2.51
CA LEU A 113 -0.66 -19.27 -1.16
C LEU A 113 0.56 -20.17 -0.94
N HIS A 114 1.39 -19.82 0.01
CA HIS A 114 2.50 -20.65 0.46
C HIS A 114 2.10 -21.44 1.71
N LEU A 115 2.49 -22.69 1.78
CA LEU A 115 2.24 -23.55 2.93
C LEU A 115 3.45 -23.54 3.86
N VAL A 116 3.20 -23.43 5.17
CA VAL A 116 4.22 -23.59 6.21
C VAL A 116 4.35 -25.05 6.60
N GLU A 117 3.23 -25.75 6.69
CA GLU A 117 3.17 -27.16 7.05
C GLU A 117 2.14 -27.90 6.19
N GLY A 118 2.41 -29.17 5.88
CA GLY A 118 1.48 -30.05 5.18
C GLY A 118 1.35 -29.75 3.69
N ARG A 119 0.15 -29.93 3.16
CA ARG A 119 -0.18 -29.77 1.74
C ARG A 119 -1.55 -29.14 1.54
N PHE A 120 -1.80 -28.59 0.36
CA PHE A 120 -3.14 -28.25 -0.08
C PHE A 120 -3.89 -29.49 -0.57
N PHE A 121 -5.20 -29.42 -0.73
CA PHE A 121 -5.99 -30.54 -1.24
C PHE A 121 -5.76 -30.74 -2.75
N THR A 122 -5.92 -31.99 -3.19
CA THR A 122 -5.73 -32.40 -4.57
C THR A 122 -7.03 -32.32 -5.38
N GLN A 123 -6.93 -32.44 -6.72
CA GLN A 123 -8.10 -32.50 -7.60
C GLN A 123 -9.03 -33.70 -7.26
N GLN A 124 -8.47 -34.83 -6.86
CA GLN A 124 -9.27 -35.99 -6.44
C GLN A 124 -10.08 -35.68 -5.16
N GLU A 125 -9.47 -34.99 -4.19
CA GLU A 125 -10.17 -34.57 -2.96
C GLU A 125 -11.25 -33.54 -3.25
N GLU A 126 -11.03 -32.62 -4.22
CA GLU A 126 -12.06 -31.71 -4.74
C GLU A 126 -13.20 -32.47 -5.40
N ASP A 127 -12.89 -33.40 -6.31
CA ASP A 127 -13.90 -34.14 -7.06
C ASP A 127 -14.81 -35.00 -6.15
N LEU A 128 -14.26 -35.53 -5.07
CA LEU A 128 -14.98 -36.28 -4.05
C LEU A 128 -15.69 -35.41 -3.00
N GLY A 129 -15.44 -34.08 -3.01
CA GLY A 129 -15.89 -33.21 -1.94
C GLY A 129 -15.39 -33.69 -0.57
N ALA A 130 -14.09 -34.03 -0.49
CA ALA A 130 -13.48 -34.62 0.70
C ALA A 130 -13.54 -33.65 1.88
N PRO A 131 -13.80 -34.12 3.12
CA PRO A 131 -13.86 -33.29 4.32
C PRO A 131 -12.45 -32.96 4.85
N VAL A 132 -11.68 -32.25 4.05
CA VAL A 132 -10.32 -31.79 4.39
C VAL A 132 -10.24 -30.27 4.31
N CYS A 133 -9.34 -29.68 5.08
CA CYS A 133 -9.13 -28.23 5.07
C CYS A 133 -7.66 -27.84 5.24
N ALA A 134 -7.31 -26.65 4.70
CA ALA A 134 -6.11 -25.93 5.04
C ALA A 134 -6.47 -24.68 5.85
N LEU A 135 -5.67 -24.36 6.86
CA LEU A 135 -5.93 -23.24 7.76
C LEU A 135 -5.00 -22.07 7.41
N GLY A 136 -5.51 -20.85 7.34
CA GLY A 136 -4.72 -19.65 7.39
C GLY A 136 -4.05 -19.47 8.76
N ALA A 137 -2.97 -18.70 8.80
CA ALA A 137 -2.16 -18.54 10.01
C ALA A 137 -2.97 -18.01 11.22
N ALA A 138 -3.83 -17.01 11.02
CA ALA A 138 -4.69 -16.49 12.08
C ALA A 138 -5.81 -17.47 12.46
N ALA A 139 -6.40 -18.18 11.50
CA ALA A 139 -7.40 -19.21 11.77
C ALA A 139 -6.79 -20.35 12.60
N LYS A 140 -5.57 -20.81 12.28
CA LYS A 140 -4.83 -21.77 13.11
C LYS A 140 -4.66 -21.27 14.53
N TRP A 141 -4.22 -20.03 14.69
CA TRP A 141 -4.01 -19.44 16.01
C TRP A 141 -5.33 -19.27 16.79
N ASN A 142 -6.39 -18.83 16.14
CA ASN A 142 -7.70 -18.61 16.74
C ASN A 142 -8.38 -19.91 17.20
N LEU A 143 -8.17 -21.01 16.47
CA LEU A 143 -8.78 -22.29 16.79
C LEU A 143 -7.93 -23.16 17.73
N PHE A 144 -6.61 -23.24 17.51
CA PHE A 144 -5.73 -24.17 18.21
C PHE A 144 -4.66 -23.49 19.10
N GLY A 145 -4.51 -22.15 19.01
CA GLY A 145 -3.48 -21.42 19.75
C GLY A 145 -2.09 -21.93 19.41
N SER A 146 -1.31 -22.26 20.45
CA SER A 146 0.04 -22.83 20.34
C SER A 146 0.08 -24.33 20.02
N SER A 147 -1.06 -25.02 20.09
CA SER A 147 -1.14 -26.47 19.84
C SER A 147 -0.97 -26.82 18.37
N THR A 148 -0.50 -28.04 18.09
CA THR A 148 -0.38 -28.57 16.73
C THR A 148 -1.78 -28.75 16.12
N ALA A 149 -2.02 -28.14 14.96
CA ALA A 149 -3.29 -28.25 14.23
C ALA A 149 -3.28 -29.37 13.17
N MET A 150 -2.10 -29.82 12.74
CA MET A 150 -1.98 -30.85 11.70
C MET A 150 -2.64 -32.16 12.09
N ASN A 151 -3.42 -32.73 11.15
CA ASN A 151 -4.23 -33.95 11.32
C ASN A 151 -5.30 -33.87 12.42
N GLN A 152 -5.54 -32.71 13.00
CA GLN A 152 -6.68 -32.48 13.90
C GLN A 152 -7.95 -32.19 13.09
N TYR A 153 -9.08 -32.20 13.78
CA TYR A 153 -10.36 -31.96 13.17
C TYR A 153 -10.91 -30.60 13.61
N VAL A 154 -11.46 -29.86 12.66
CA VAL A 154 -12.24 -28.63 12.88
C VAL A 154 -13.68 -28.92 12.51
N LYS A 155 -14.61 -28.69 13.43
CA LYS A 155 -16.03 -28.73 13.12
C LYS A 155 -16.47 -27.31 12.71
N VAL A 156 -17.03 -27.19 11.53
CA VAL A 156 -17.64 -25.98 11.00
C VAL A 156 -19.14 -26.23 10.94
N ASN A 157 -19.92 -25.52 11.73
CA ASN A 157 -21.32 -25.83 11.99
C ASN A 157 -21.48 -27.33 12.33
N GLU A 158 -22.13 -28.11 11.47
CA GLU A 158 -22.36 -29.54 11.73
C GLU A 158 -21.39 -30.49 11.01
N GLN A 159 -20.43 -29.94 10.23
CA GLN A 159 -19.48 -30.73 9.41
C GLN A 159 -18.07 -30.73 9.99
N TRP A 160 -17.43 -31.91 9.99
CA TRP A 160 -16.05 -32.10 10.42
C TRP A 160 -15.09 -32.05 9.24
N PHE A 161 -14.01 -31.28 9.36
CA PHE A 161 -12.93 -31.18 8.38
C PHE A 161 -11.61 -31.54 9.02
N ARG A 162 -10.82 -32.40 8.37
CA ARG A 162 -9.47 -32.74 8.81
C ARG A 162 -8.47 -31.69 8.29
N VAL A 163 -7.65 -31.15 9.18
CA VAL A 163 -6.59 -30.20 8.82
C VAL A 163 -5.44 -30.94 8.15
N ILE A 164 -5.14 -30.59 6.89
CA ILE A 164 -4.07 -31.19 6.07
C ILE A 164 -2.96 -30.21 5.70
N GLY A 165 -3.14 -28.92 5.97
CA GLY A 165 -2.13 -27.90 5.68
C GLY A 165 -2.34 -26.62 6.47
N ILE A 166 -1.27 -25.84 6.62
CA ILE A 166 -1.27 -24.52 7.25
C ILE A 166 -0.61 -23.55 6.27
N VAL A 167 -1.34 -22.49 5.94
CA VAL A 167 -0.91 -21.44 5.00
C VAL A 167 -0.08 -20.41 5.75
N SER A 168 0.98 -19.89 5.11
CA SER A 168 1.83 -18.84 5.66
C SER A 168 1.04 -17.54 5.88
N PRO A 169 1.45 -16.71 6.85
CA PRO A 169 0.85 -15.39 7.00
C PRO A 169 0.96 -14.56 5.72
N GLN A 170 -0.14 -13.96 5.33
CA GLN A 170 -0.21 -13.01 4.21
C GLN A 170 -0.40 -11.59 4.75
N LEU A 171 -0.01 -10.60 3.96
CA LEU A 171 -0.29 -9.21 4.29
C LEU A 171 -1.80 -8.96 4.18
N SER A 172 -2.43 -8.58 5.26
CA SER A 172 -3.85 -8.20 5.24
C SER A 172 -4.01 -6.72 4.96
N ALA A 173 -4.89 -6.37 4.04
CA ALA A 173 -5.33 -4.99 3.89
C ALA A 173 -6.19 -4.62 5.11
N GLN A 174 -5.75 -3.67 5.93
CA GLN A 174 -6.52 -3.15 7.07
C GLN A 174 -7.56 -2.09 6.67
N SER A 175 -7.69 -1.79 5.41
CA SER A 175 -8.64 -0.80 4.88
C SER A 175 -9.09 -1.22 3.50
N ASP A 176 -10.34 -0.89 3.16
CA ASP A 176 -10.89 -1.11 1.82
C ASP A 176 -10.01 -0.43 0.77
N VAL A 177 -9.27 -1.22 0.03
CA VAL A 177 -8.57 -0.75 -1.16
C VAL A 177 -9.51 -0.96 -2.33
N ALA A 178 -10.08 0.13 -2.85
CA ALA A 178 -10.81 0.18 -4.12
C ALA A 178 -11.75 -1.01 -4.40
N GLY A 179 -12.69 -1.29 -3.48
CA GLY A 179 -13.72 -2.31 -3.68
C GLY A 179 -13.34 -3.74 -3.30
N VAL A 180 -12.15 -3.95 -2.71
CA VAL A 180 -11.78 -5.24 -2.08
C VAL A 180 -12.21 -5.19 -0.62
N PRO A 181 -13.10 -6.09 -0.16
CA PRO A 181 -13.52 -6.13 1.24
C PRO A 181 -12.32 -6.31 2.17
N SER A 182 -12.27 -5.55 3.25
CA SER A 182 -11.24 -5.69 4.29
C SER A 182 -11.46 -6.95 5.13
N ALA A 183 -11.21 -8.12 4.54
CA ALA A 183 -11.24 -9.38 5.27
C ALA A 183 -9.81 -9.74 5.71
N ASP A 184 -9.66 -10.25 6.93
CA ASP A 184 -8.39 -10.84 7.34
C ASP A 184 -8.15 -12.14 6.58
N VAL A 185 -7.42 -12.05 5.47
CA VAL A 185 -7.06 -13.20 4.60
C VAL A 185 -6.35 -14.32 5.38
N ASN A 186 -5.80 -14.01 6.55
CA ASN A 186 -5.15 -14.99 7.41
C ASN A 186 -6.14 -15.77 8.28
N ASN A 187 -7.37 -15.26 8.46
CA ASN A 187 -8.40 -15.91 9.27
C ASN A 187 -9.36 -16.76 8.42
N ASN A 188 -8.82 -17.45 7.41
CA ASN A 188 -9.60 -18.27 6.50
C ASN A 188 -9.36 -19.77 6.70
N ILE A 189 -10.41 -20.56 6.46
CA ILE A 189 -10.37 -22.02 6.36
C ILE A 189 -10.64 -22.38 4.90
N TYR A 190 -9.65 -22.93 4.22
CA TYR A 190 -9.78 -23.33 2.82
C TYR A 190 -10.26 -24.78 2.74
N VAL A 191 -11.36 -25.01 2.03
CA VAL A 191 -11.94 -26.35 1.81
C VAL A 191 -12.19 -26.58 0.33
N PRO A 192 -12.29 -27.85 -0.13
CA PRO A 192 -12.73 -28.14 -1.48
C PRO A 192 -14.05 -27.48 -1.81
N LEU A 193 -14.19 -26.87 -2.99
CA LEU A 193 -15.41 -26.15 -3.40
C LEU A 193 -16.64 -27.06 -3.33
N LYS A 194 -16.56 -28.29 -3.82
CA LYS A 194 -17.67 -29.25 -3.73
C LYS A 194 -18.01 -29.57 -2.28
N ALA A 195 -17.01 -29.64 -1.39
CA ALA A 195 -17.27 -29.85 0.02
C ALA A 195 -18.03 -28.68 0.65
N SER A 196 -17.70 -27.43 0.29
CA SER A 196 -18.44 -26.26 0.76
C SER A 196 -19.86 -26.22 0.22
N MET A 197 -20.08 -26.51 -1.06
CA MET A 197 -21.40 -26.43 -1.70
C MET A 197 -22.36 -27.56 -1.30
N TYR A 198 -21.84 -28.77 -1.04
CA TYR A 198 -22.69 -29.92 -0.75
C TYR A 198 -22.81 -30.27 0.74
N ARG A 199 -21.86 -29.84 1.57
CA ARG A 199 -21.83 -30.21 2.99
C ARG A 199 -22.15 -29.05 3.94
N LEU A 200 -21.94 -27.80 3.50
CA LEU A 200 -22.26 -26.63 4.32
C LEU A 200 -23.57 -26.03 3.83
N GLU A 201 -24.52 -25.92 4.75
CA GLU A 201 -25.77 -25.19 4.51
C GLU A 201 -25.52 -23.70 4.62
N ASP A 202 -25.68 -22.99 3.52
CA ASP A 202 -25.54 -21.54 3.45
C ASP A 202 -26.93 -20.89 3.53
N SER A 203 -27.22 -20.29 4.68
CA SER A 203 -28.50 -19.60 4.92
C SER A 203 -28.62 -18.26 4.18
N TYR A 204 -27.52 -17.81 3.56
CA TYR A 204 -27.47 -16.53 2.83
C TYR A 204 -27.50 -16.71 1.31
N SER A 205 -27.39 -17.93 0.82
CA SER A 205 -27.41 -18.24 -0.61
C SER A 205 -28.81 -18.61 -1.07
N ASP A 206 -29.33 -17.88 -2.07
CA ASP A 206 -30.64 -18.13 -2.66
C ASP A 206 -30.63 -19.28 -3.67
N ALA A 207 -29.47 -19.54 -4.29
CA ALA A 207 -29.27 -20.58 -5.29
C ALA A 207 -28.14 -21.57 -4.88
N ARG A 208 -28.31 -22.85 -5.21
CA ARG A 208 -27.32 -23.89 -4.89
C ARG A 208 -26.00 -23.75 -5.61
N ASP A 209 -25.97 -23.09 -6.76
CA ASP A 209 -24.80 -22.86 -7.61
C ASP A 209 -24.22 -21.44 -7.49
N GLU A 210 -24.69 -20.67 -6.52
CA GLU A 210 -24.20 -19.33 -6.22
C GLU A 210 -22.78 -19.37 -5.67
N ILE A 211 -21.93 -18.49 -6.20
CA ILE A 211 -20.53 -18.30 -5.81
C ILE A 211 -20.29 -16.83 -5.48
N ASP A 212 -19.23 -16.55 -4.72
CA ASP A 212 -18.93 -15.20 -4.26
C ASP A 212 -17.77 -14.57 -5.03
N GLY A 213 -17.05 -15.36 -5.84
CA GLY A 213 -15.97 -14.81 -6.65
C GLY A 213 -15.48 -15.78 -7.73
N ILE A 214 -14.89 -15.19 -8.75
CA ILE A 214 -14.21 -15.91 -9.85
C ILE A 214 -12.81 -15.31 -9.97
N TYR A 215 -11.80 -16.16 -9.90
CA TYR A 215 -10.40 -15.80 -10.06
C TYR A 215 -9.91 -16.35 -11.39
N LEU A 216 -9.45 -15.46 -12.25
CA LEU A 216 -8.98 -15.75 -13.59
C LEU A 216 -7.52 -15.32 -13.70
N SER A 217 -6.62 -16.25 -13.95
CA SER A 217 -5.19 -15.99 -14.14
C SER A 217 -4.85 -16.11 -15.61
N PHE A 218 -4.19 -15.10 -16.15
CA PHE A 218 -3.84 -15.03 -17.57
C PHE A 218 -2.33 -15.19 -17.79
N ASN A 219 -1.96 -15.59 -19.00
CA ASN A 219 -0.57 -15.57 -19.42
C ASN A 219 -0.04 -14.13 -19.56
N GLU A 220 1.26 -13.92 -19.39
CA GLU A 220 1.92 -12.60 -19.49
C GLU A 220 1.65 -11.84 -20.79
N ALA A 221 1.38 -12.56 -21.88
CA ALA A 221 1.09 -11.98 -23.20
C ALA A 221 -0.35 -11.48 -23.36
N ALA A 222 -1.25 -11.80 -22.41
CA ALA A 222 -2.66 -11.42 -22.52
C ALA A 222 -2.89 -9.93 -22.20
N ASN A 223 -3.74 -9.30 -23.01
CA ASN A 223 -4.18 -7.93 -22.72
C ASN A 223 -5.31 -7.94 -21.69
N LEU A 224 -4.98 -7.76 -20.42
CA LEU A 224 -5.94 -7.82 -19.31
C LEU A 224 -7.09 -6.83 -19.44
N ASN A 225 -6.86 -5.65 -20.01
CA ASN A 225 -7.91 -4.65 -20.17
C ASN A 225 -8.96 -5.10 -21.20
N GLU A 226 -8.53 -5.77 -22.26
CA GLU A 226 -9.41 -6.35 -23.26
C GLU A 226 -10.22 -7.52 -22.67
N GLN A 227 -9.54 -8.40 -21.95
CA GLN A 227 -10.19 -9.52 -21.27
C GLN A 227 -11.19 -9.02 -20.20
N ALA A 228 -10.87 -7.98 -19.46
CA ALA A 228 -11.78 -7.37 -18.49
C ALA A 228 -13.04 -6.78 -19.15
N GLN A 229 -12.93 -6.20 -20.35
CA GLN A 229 -14.10 -5.73 -21.11
C GLN A 229 -14.99 -6.90 -21.54
N ILE A 230 -14.41 -8.01 -21.99
CA ILE A 230 -15.16 -9.21 -22.34
C ILE A 230 -15.90 -9.75 -21.11
N VAL A 231 -15.21 -9.88 -19.98
CA VAL A 231 -15.81 -10.34 -18.71
C VAL A 231 -16.97 -9.44 -18.30
N ARG A 232 -16.80 -8.10 -18.36
CA ARG A 232 -17.87 -7.15 -18.05
C ARG A 232 -19.07 -7.32 -19.00
N ALA A 233 -18.83 -7.47 -20.29
CA ALA A 233 -19.90 -7.64 -21.29
C ALA A 233 -20.68 -8.96 -21.10
N VAL A 234 -19.98 -10.05 -20.80
CA VAL A 234 -20.61 -11.36 -20.52
C VAL A 234 -21.49 -11.27 -19.27
N LEU A 235 -20.93 -10.73 -18.16
CA LEU A 235 -21.65 -10.62 -16.90
C LEU A 235 -22.80 -9.59 -16.98
N GLU A 236 -22.64 -8.49 -17.68
CA GLU A 236 -23.74 -7.52 -17.89
C GLU A 236 -24.93 -8.16 -18.62
N SER A 237 -24.64 -9.04 -19.59
CA SER A 237 -25.68 -9.78 -20.29
C SER A 237 -26.40 -10.80 -19.41
N SER A 238 -25.65 -11.56 -18.55
CA SER A 238 -26.25 -12.58 -17.67
C SER A 238 -26.96 -12.00 -16.45
N HIS A 239 -26.47 -10.85 -15.94
CA HIS A 239 -27.02 -10.18 -14.77
C HIS A 239 -28.03 -9.07 -15.11
N HIS A 240 -28.38 -8.87 -16.38
CA HIS A 240 -29.37 -7.90 -16.86
C HIS A 240 -29.09 -6.44 -16.39
N GLY A 241 -27.82 -6.06 -16.28
CA GLY A 241 -27.40 -4.73 -15.84
C GLY A 241 -27.53 -4.50 -14.34
N ALA A 242 -27.71 -5.54 -13.53
CA ALA A 242 -27.69 -5.42 -12.07
C ALA A 242 -26.28 -5.12 -11.55
N ASP A 243 -26.16 -4.25 -10.56
CA ASP A 243 -24.88 -3.89 -9.92
C ASP A 243 -24.56 -4.80 -8.74
N ASP A 244 -24.48 -6.11 -8.98
CA ASP A 244 -24.28 -7.17 -7.99
C ASP A 244 -22.91 -7.84 -8.04
N TYR A 245 -22.02 -7.40 -8.93
CA TYR A 245 -20.64 -7.85 -9.03
C TYR A 245 -19.67 -6.68 -9.23
N SER A 246 -18.40 -6.92 -8.97
CA SER A 246 -17.28 -6.02 -9.29
C SER A 246 -16.19 -6.77 -10.02
N VAL A 247 -15.61 -6.14 -11.05
CA VAL A 247 -14.48 -6.69 -11.80
C VAL A 247 -13.22 -5.91 -11.39
N ILE A 248 -12.30 -6.60 -10.72
CA ILE A 248 -11.07 -6.03 -10.18
C ILE A 248 -9.92 -6.47 -11.09
N VAL A 249 -9.19 -5.50 -11.62
CA VAL A 249 -7.98 -5.71 -12.42
C VAL A 249 -6.79 -5.16 -11.64
N PRO A 250 -5.99 -6.00 -10.96
CA PRO A 250 -4.87 -5.52 -10.15
C PRO A 250 -3.88 -4.65 -10.91
N ALA A 251 -3.69 -4.89 -12.20
CA ALA A 251 -2.86 -4.06 -13.07
C ALA A 251 -3.42 -2.62 -13.24
N GLU A 252 -4.74 -2.45 -13.33
CA GLU A 252 -5.39 -1.13 -13.37
C GLU A 252 -5.22 -0.41 -12.02
N LEU A 253 -5.42 -1.11 -10.91
CA LEU A 253 -5.18 -0.58 -9.56
C LEU A 253 -3.74 -0.08 -9.39
N LEU A 254 -2.77 -0.81 -9.93
CA LEU A 254 -1.37 -0.40 -9.92
C LEU A 254 -1.15 0.89 -10.73
N ALA A 255 -1.78 1.01 -11.89
CA ALA A 255 -1.67 2.21 -12.74
C ALA A 255 -2.31 3.43 -12.06
N GLU A 256 -3.48 3.27 -11.44
CA GLU A 256 -4.18 4.31 -10.69
C GLU A 256 -3.40 4.75 -9.45
N GLN A 257 -2.84 3.78 -8.72
CA GLN A 257 -1.97 4.06 -7.57
C GLN A 257 -0.75 4.89 -7.98
N LYS A 258 -0.07 4.53 -9.07
CA LYS A 258 1.06 5.32 -9.60
C LYS A 258 0.65 6.75 -9.95
N ARG A 259 -0.52 6.94 -10.57
CA ARG A 259 -1.06 8.26 -10.90
C ARG A 259 -1.36 9.08 -9.66
N THR A 260 -2.00 8.48 -8.69
CA THR A 260 -2.30 9.11 -7.40
C THR A 260 -1.02 9.50 -6.66
N GLU A 261 -0.02 8.62 -6.63
CA GLU A 261 1.31 8.90 -6.05
C GLU A 261 1.98 10.10 -6.73
N GLN A 262 1.92 10.19 -8.06
CA GLN A 262 2.48 11.34 -8.79
C GLN A 262 1.78 12.66 -8.43
N LEU A 263 0.46 12.66 -8.29
CA LEU A 263 -0.31 13.83 -7.85
C LEU A 263 0.09 14.25 -6.44
N PHE A 264 0.11 13.29 -5.50
CA PHE A 264 0.55 13.56 -4.13
C PHE A 264 1.97 14.09 -4.09
N ASN A 265 2.91 13.47 -4.79
CA ASN A 265 4.30 13.93 -4.85
C ASN A 265 4.40 15.36 -5.40
N THR A 266 3.62 15.71 -6.42
CA THR A 266 3.61 17.06 -7.00
C THR A 266 3.13 18.10 -5.98
N VAL A 267 1.99 17.85 -5.31
CA VAL A 267 1.44 18.74 -4.29
C VAL A 267 2.42 18.92 -3.13
N MET A 268 3.02 17.84 -2.73
CA MET A 268 3.94 17.81 -1.61
C MET A 268 5.26 18.53 -1.92
N VAL A 269 5.81 18.34 -3.14
CA VAL A 269 6.98 19.11 -3.59
C VAL A 269 6.67 20.62 -3.58
N ALA A 270 5.47 21.01 -3.99
CA ALA A 270 5.04 22.42 -3.93
C ALA A 270 5.04 22.95 -2.49
N ILE A 271 4.44 22.22 -1.54
CA ILE A 271 4.41 22.63 -0.11
C ILE A 271 5.82 22.70 0.47
N ALA A 272 6.65 21.67 0.21
CA ALA A 272 8.03 21.65 0.67
C ALA A 272 8.85 22.80 0.09
N SER A 273 8.65 23.14 -1.18
CA SER A 273 9.32 24.26 -1.84
C SER A 273 8.99 25.60 -1.19
N ILE A 274 7.73 25.83 -0.85
CA ILE A 274 7.31 27.03 -0.13
C ILE A 274 7.99 27.10 1.24
N SER A 275 8.00 26.01 2.00
CA SER A 275 8.64 25.93 3.33
C SER A 275 10.15 26.18 3.23
N LEU A 276 10.80 25.64 2.23
CA LEU A 276 12.24 25.83 1.97
C LEU A 276 12.57 27.24 1.50
N LEU A 277 11.70 27.88 0.71
CA LEU A 277 11.85 29.30 0.32
C LEU A 277 11.79 30.20 1.56
N VAL A 278 10.84 29.98 2.45
CA VAL A 278 10.74 30.73 3.72
C VAL A 278 11.99 30.49 4.58
N GLY A 279 12.46 29.24 4.66
CA GLY A 279 13.71 28.90 5.36
C GLY A 279 14.94 29.57 4.74
N GLY A 280 15.02 29.60 3.41
CA GLY A 280 16.09 30.26 2.65
C GLY A 280 16.12 31.78 2.85
N ILE A 281 14.95 32.43 2.85
CA ILE A 281 14.86 33.88 3.18
C ILE A 281 15.33 34.11 4.64
N GLY A 282 15.02 33.18 5.55
CA GLY A 282 15.55 33.24 6.90
C GLY A 282 17.08 33.17 6.99
N ILE A 283 17.71 32.29 6.18
CA ILE A 283 19.18 32.23 6.09
C ILE A 283 19.72 33.52 5.51
N MET A 284 19.14 34.04 4.43
CA MET A 284 19.53 35.29 3.80
C MET A 284 19.52 36.46 4.80
N ASN A 285 18.45 36.57 5.61
CA ASN A 285 18.32 37.64 6.62
C ASN A 285 19.36 37.52 7.74
N ILE A 286 19.64 36.30 8.22
CA ILE A 286 20.69 36.06 9.23
C ILE A 286 22.06 36.43 8.64
N MET A 287 22.34 36.03 7.40
CA MET A 287 23.59 36.39 6.75
C MET A 287 23.76 37.89 6.53
N LEU A 288 22.69 38.61 6.16
CA LEU A 288 22.73 40.07 6.01
C LEU A 288 22.99 40.76 7.37
N ALA A 289 22.36 40.29 8.46
CA ALA A 289 22.61 40.79 9.80
C ALA A 289 24.08 40.54 10.24
N SER A 290 24.59 39.32 10.02
CA SER A 290 25.98 38.94 10.29
C SER A 290 26.99 39.79 9.51
N ILE A 291 26.68 40.13 8.25
CA ILE A 291 27.52 41.01 7.44
C ILE A 291 27.57 42.42 7.99
N LEU A 292 26.39 42.96 8.46
CA LEU A 292 26.36 44.29 9.05
C LEU A 292 27.16 44.34 10.35
N GLU A 293 27.08 43.33 11.21
CA GLU A 293 27.85 43.24 12.45
C GLU A 293 29.35 43.12 12.19
N ARG A 294 29.76 42.49 11.06
CA ARG A 294 31.16 42.27 10.69
C ARG A 294 31.65 43.22 9.60
N THR A 295 30.93 44.32 9.31
CA THR A 295 31.30 45.27 8.21
C THR A 295 32.71 45.78 8.35
N ARG A 296 33.15 46.18 9.52
CA ARG A 296 34.50 46.67 9.82
C ARG A 296 35.59 45.62 9.59
N GLU A 297 35.34 44.38 9.97
CA GLU A 297 36.25 43.24 9.74
C GLU A 297 36.40 42.95 8.25
N ILE A 298 35.30 42.96 7.50
CA ILE A 298 35.31 42.78 6.04
C ILE A 298 36.08 43.88 5.36
N GLY A 299 35.85 45.15 5.79
CA GLY A 299 36.56 46.32 5.29
C GLY A 299 38.09 46.23 5.50
N LEU A 300 38.50 45.78 6.71
CA LEU A 300 39.92 45.60 7.05
C LEU A 300 40.56 44.51 6.19
N ARG A 301 39.90 43.36 6.03
CA ARG A 301 40.43 42.29 5.13
C ARG A 301 40.59 42.77 3.69
N ARG A 302 39.63 43.52 3.18
CA ARG A 302 39.68 44.11 1.85
C ARG A 302 40.76 45.17 1.72
N ALA A 303 41.01 45.98 2.72
CA ALA A 303 42.07 46.99 2.76
C ALA A 303 43.49 46.37 2.77
N VAL A 304 43.64 45.19 3.40
CA VAL A 304 44.92 44.42 3.45
C VAL A 304 45.12 43.58 2.19
N GLY A 305 44.17 43.57 1.22
CA GLY A 305 44.36 42.98 -0.09
C GLY A 305 43.56 41.72 -0.39
N ALA A 306 42.56 41.35 0.41
CA ALA A 306 41.67 40.25 0.12
C ALA A 306 40.83 40.52 -1.15
N ARG A 307 40.76 39.55 -2.04
CA ARG A 307 39.94 39.62 -3.27
C ARG A 307 38.46 39.48 -2.95
N GLN A 308 37.60 40.08 -3.77
CA GLN A 308 36.16 39.94 -3.64
C GLN A 308 35.71 38.46 -3.57
N MET A 309 36.36 37.62 -4.38
CA MET A 309 36.07 36.18 -4.43
C MET A 309 36.37 35.46 -3.11
N ASP A 310 37.37 35.93 -2.36
CA ASP A 310 37.72 35.33 -1.05
C ASP A 310 36.63 35.60 -0.03
N ILE A 311 36.06 36.81 -0.04
CA ILE A 311 34.91 37.19 0.78
C ILE A 311 33.66 36.38 0.38
N ILE A 312 33.37 36.29 -0.94
CA ILE A 312 32.24 35.48 -1.42
C ILE A 312 32.35 34.02 -0.97
N ARG A 313 33.54 33.41 -1.19
CA ARG A 313 33.77 32.01 -0.78
C ARG A 313 33.56 31.81 0.71
N GLN A 314 34.04 32.71 1.55
CA GLN A 314 33.90 32.65 2.98
C GLN A 314 32.40 32.61 3.38
N PHE A 315 31.60 33.57 2.92
CA PHE A 315 30.19 33.67 3.27
C PHE A 315 29.33 32.56 2.64
N VAL A 316 29.67 32.11 1.43
CA VAL A 316 29.01 30.95 0.79
C VAL A 316 29.25 29.67 1.60
N VAL A 317 30.52 29.43 2.01
CA VAL A 317 30.82 28.27 2.89
C VAL A 317 30.05 28.38 4.22
N GLU A 318 29.96 29.56 4.83
CA GLU A 318 29.17 29.78 6.06
C GLU A 318 27.69 29.47 5.83
N ALA A 319 27.10 29.91 4.72
CA ALA A 319 25.71 29.60 4.36
C ALA A 319 25.49 28.08 4.14
N ILE A 320 26.42 27.42 3.48
CA ILE A 320 26.38 25.96 3.29
C ILE A 320 26.48 25.23 4.62
N MET A 321 27.35 25.64 5.53
CA MET A 321 27.50 25.05 6.85
C MET A 321 26.21 25.22 7.71
N ILE A 322 25.62 26.42 7.67
CA ILE A 322 24.31 26.67 8.34
C ILE A 322 23.25 25.74 7.77
N SER A 323 23.19 25.58 6.45
CA SER A 323 22.22 24.71 5.77
C SER A 323 22.49 23.24 6.04
N PHE A 324 23.75 22.83 6.12
CA PHE A 324 24.13 21.46 6.44
C PHE A 324 23.70 21.08 7.88
N VAL A 325 23.98 21.95 8.84
CA VAL A 325 23.56 21.75 10.25
C VAL A 325 22.03 21.74 10.34
N GLY A 326 21.35 22.71 9.72
CA GLY A 326 19.89 22.77 9.67
C GLY A 326 19.30 21.54 8.99
N GLY A 327 19.90 21.08 7.90
CA GLY A 327 19.53 19.86 7.19
C GLY A 327 19.68 18.59 8.02
N THR A 328 20.80 18.46 8.75
CA THR A 328 21.06 17.31 9.65
C THR A 328 20.01 17.24 10.76
N ILE A 329 19.76 18.37 11.42
CA ILE A 329 18.71 18.46 12.47
C ILE A 329 17.33 18.19 11.86
N GLY A 330 17.05 18.73 10.67
CA GLY A 330 15.80 18.51 9.94
C GLY A 330 15.57 17.03 9.58
N VAL A 331 16.60 16.34 9.11
CA VAL A 331 16.53 14.89 8.83
C VAL A 331 16.24 14.09 10.09
N ALA A 332 16.96 14.38 11.18
CA ALA A 332 16.74 13.73 12.47
C ALA A 332 15.31 13.96 12.99
N PHE A 333 14.83 15.19 12.90
CA PHE A 333 13.47 15.55 13.31
C PHE A 333 12.40 14.92 12.40
N GLY A 334 12.62 14.89 11.09
CA GLY A 334 11.77 14.21 10.12
C GLY A 334 11.66 12.72 10.37
N PHE A 335 12.78 12.08 10.74
CA PHE A 335 12.79 10.66 11.14
C PHE A 335 11.94 10.42 12.38
N VAL A 336 12.07 11.27 13.42
CA VAL A 336 11.28 11.16 14.65
C VAL A 336 9.79 11.34 14.36
N ILE A 337 9.42 12.36 13.58
CA ILE A 337 8.02 12.60 13.16
C ILE A 337 7.48 11.40 12.37
N SER A 338 8.24 10.88 11.42
CA SER A 338 7.84 9.71 10.63
C SER A 338 7.55 8.50 11.54
N ARG A 339 8.39 8.24 12.53
CA ARG A 339 8.19 7.16 13.50
C ARG A 339 6.99 7.40 14.41
N LEU A 340 6.76 8.64 14.82
CA LEU A 340 5.61 9.01 15.64
C LEU A 340 4.29 8.80 14.88
N ILE A 341 4.24 9.22 13.62
CA ILE A 341 3.08 9.00 12.75
C ILE A 341 2.84 7.51 12.52
N ALA A 342 3.90 6.72 12.31
CA ALA A 342 3.80 5.28 12.18
C ALA A 342 3.17 4.64 13.42
N TRP A 343 3.57 5.09 14.60
CA TRP A 343 3.05 4.56 15.87
C TRP A 343 1.60 4.99 16.15
N LEU A 344 1.25 6.27 15.90
CA LEU A 344 -0.09 6.82 16.16
C LEU A 344 -1.13 6.38 15.14
N ALA A 345 -0.78 6.37 13.86
CA ALA A 345 -1.70 6.10 12.75
C ALA A 345 -1.66 4.65 12.25
N GLY A 346 -0.72 3.82 12.75
CA GLY A 346 -0.51 2.45 12.27
C GLY A 346 -0.01 2.39 10.81
N TRP A 347 0.52 3.48 10.29
CA TRP A 347 1.02 3.54 8.92
C TRP A 347 2.44 2.98 8.84
N SER A 348 2.71 2.18 7.80
CA SER A 348 4.07 1.76 7.50
C SER A 348 4.87 2.96 6.96
N THR A 349 6.00 3.28 7.59
CA THR A 349 6.91 4.31 7.11
C THR A 349 8.28 3.69 6.83
N VAL A 350 8.83 3.99 5.66
CA VAL A 350 10.13 3.48 5.24
C VAL A 350 11.04 4.65 4.92
N VAL A 351 12.04 4.85 5.77
CA VAL A 351 13.09 5.86 5.52
C VAL A 351 14.12 5.25 4.57
N THR A 352 14.18 5.77 3.35
CA THR A 352 15.14 5.31 2.34
C THR A 352 16.39 6.19 2.34
N PHE A 353 17.52 5.60 1.97
CA PHE A 353 18.76 6.38 1.79
C PHE A 353 18.59 7.50 0.75
N SER A 354 17.82 7.24 -0.30
CA SER A 354 17.50 8.23 -1.34
C SER A 354 16.74 9.44 -0.79
N SER A 355 15.81 9.24 0.15
CA SER A 355 15.07 10.32 0.81
C SER A 355 16.00 11.24 1.61
N ILE A 356 16.95 10.64 2.34
CA ILE A 356 17.96 11.39 3.11
C ILE A 356 18.90 12.17 2.18
N ALA A 357 19.43 11.50 1.16
CA ALA A 357 20.32 12.13 0.20
C ALA A 357 19.65 13.29 -0.52
N LEU A 358 18.41 13.14 -0.96
CA LEU A 358 17.62 14.19 -1.60
C LEU A 358 17.38 15.37 -0.65
N ALA A 359 17.04 15.11 0.60
CA ALA A 359 16.83 16.15 1.60
C ALA A 359 18.11 16.98 1.85
N PHE A 360 19.29 16.33 1.93
CA PHE A 360 20.56 17.02 2.04
C PHE A 360 20.89 17.84 0.80
N LEU A 361 20.71 17.27 -0.39
CA LEU A 361 20.98 17.97 -1.66
C LEU A 361 20.13 19.22 -1.77
N VAL A 362 18.85 19.14 -1.48
CA VAL A 362 17.92 20.27 -1.51
C VAL A 362 18.31 21.31 -0.44
N SER A 363 18.65 20.88 0.79
CA SER A 363 19.10 21.76 1.87
C SER A 363 20.32 22.58 1.47
N ILE A 364 21.36 21.94 0.93
CA ILE A 364 22.59 22.59 0.48
C ILE A 364 22.31 23.55 -0.69
N SER A 365 21.44 23.14 -1.64
CA SER A 365 21.06 23.98 -2.77
C SER A 365 20.37 25.26 -2.32
N VAL A 366 19.46 25.18 -1.35
CA VAL A 366 18.80 26.36 -0.75
C VAL A 366 19.82 27.25 -0.08
N GLY A 367 20.73 26.70 0.74
CA GLY A 367 21.79 27.48 1.36
C GLY A 367 22.69 28.19 0.38
N LEU A 368 23.04 27.52 -0.73
CA LEU A 368 23.83 28.10 -1.80
C LEU A 368 23.09 29.25 -2.50
N VAL A 369 21.86 29.04 -2.93
CA VAL A 369 21.06 30.04 -3.67
C VAL A 369 20.83 31.29 -2.81
N PHE A 370 20.39 31.12 -1.56
CA PHE A 370 20.09 32.24 -0.67
C PHE A 370 21.33 32.84 -0.01
N GLY A 371 22.46 32.14 0.02
CA GLY A 371 23.75 32.64 0.52
C GLY A 371 24.55 33.49 -0.50
N ILE A 372 24.33 33.28 -1.78
CA ILE A 372 25.09 34.01 -2.84
C ILE A 372 24.78 35.51 -2.79
N TYR A 373 23.53 35.91 -2.67
CA TYR A 373 23.16 37.33 -2.65
C TYR A 373 23.82 38.11 -1.51
N PRO A 374 23.71 37.73 -0.23
CA PRO A 374 24.39 38.41 0.85
C PRO A 374 25.92 38.35 0.70
N ALA A 375 26.48 37.24 0.28
CA ALA A 375 27.93 37.10 0.06
C ALA A 375 28.46 38.11 -0.98
N THR A 376 27.74 38.27 -2.10
CA THR A 376 28.13 39.25 -3.13
C THR A 376 27.98 40.68 -2.63
N LYS A 377 26.98 40.98 -1.82
CA LYS A 377 26.79 42.28 -1.18
C LYS A 377 27.93 42.59 -0.23
N ALA A 378 28.36 41.65 0.60
CA ALA A 378 29.52 41.77 1.48
C ALA A 378 30.82 42.06 0.70
N ALA A 379 31.04 41.35 -0.40
CA ALA A 379 32.24 41.51 -1.22
C ALA A 379 32.33 42.86 -1.95
N ARG A 380 31.20 43.56 -2.13
CA ARG A 380 31.15 44.90 -2.80
C ARG A 380 31.22 46.06 -1.85
N LEU A 381 31.36 45.85 -0.53
CA LEU A 381 31.51 46.92 0.44
C LEU A 381 32.79 47.74 0.15
N ASP A 382 32.69 49.08 0.18
CA ASP A 382 33.85 49.95 0.06
C ASP A 382 34.72 49.83 1.32
N PRO A 383 36.00 49.48 1.23
CA PRO A 383 36.86 49.35 2.40
C PRO A 383 36.96 50.60 3.26
N VAL A 384 36.91 51.79 2.62
CA VAL A 384 37.05 53.10 3.32
C VAL A 384 35.79 53.39 4.11
N GLU A 385 34.60 53.16 3.52
CA GLU A 385 33.33 53.37 4.22
C GLU A 385 33.10 52.31 5.32
N ALA A 386 33.50 51.05 5.02
CA ALA A 386 33.33 49.95 5.98
C ALA A 386 34.15 50.10 7.26
N ILE A 387 35.35 50.75 7.21
CA ILE A 387 36.20 51.02 8.37
C ILE A 387 35.65 52.21 9.21
N ARG A 388 34.98 53.16 8.54
CA ARG A 388 34.38 54.34 9.21
C ARG A 388 32.99 54.08 9.83
N TYR A 389 32.41 52.90 9.60
CA TYR A 389 31.12 52.50 10.13
C TYR A 389 31.24 52.29 11.67
N GLU A 390 30.56 53.14 12.45
CA GLU A 390 30.39 53.01 13.87
C GLU A 390 29.23 52.14 14.23
#